data_8c0c3069fd9dee546bb57007235e053f
#
_entry.id   8c0c3069fd9dee546bb57007235e053f
#
_cell.length_a   1.000
_cell.length_b   1.000
_cell.length_c   1.000
_cell.angle_alpha   90.00
_cell.angle_beta   90.00
_cell.angle_gamma   90.00
#
_symmetry.space_group_name_H-M   'P 1'
#
loop_
_entity.id
_entity.type
_entity.pdbx_description
1 polymer ?
#
loop_
_entity_poly.entity_id
_entity_poly.type
_entity_poly.pdbx_seq_one_letter_code
_entity_poly.pdbx_strand_id
1 'polypeptide(L)'
;MVQDEVARRICSREGTADYGAITASINLVASSERILSVPRTMFFPAPNVDSAVVKIIFDRDKYPEVDKKIYRDTVRTAFLSRRKTLVNNLREWLKIDKQRAEDLLTKCNIDILARGETLSESDFVTLSLVIKAEFFSKI
;
A
#
# COMPACT_ATOMS: atom_id res chain seq x y z
N MET A 1 -16.35 -12.10 5.94
CA MET A 1 -15.94 -11.95 7.35
C MET A 1 -14.50 -12.37 7.51
N VAL A 2 -13.73 -11.63 8.25
CA VAL A 2 -12.30 -11.89 8.49
C VAL A 2 -11.98 -11.72 9.98
N GLN A 3 -10.79 -12.15 10.40
CA GLN A 3 -10.31 -11.87 11.74
C GLN A 3 -10.17 -10.36 11.95
N ASP A 4 -10.35 -9.91 13.19
CA ASP A 4 -10.31 -8.49 13.53
C ASP A 4 -8.99 -7.82 13.12
N GLU A 5 -7.86 -8.49 13.33
CA GLU A 5 -6.55 -7.98 12.93
C GLU A 5 -6.47 -7.74 11.41
N VAL A 6 -7.01 -8.68 10.63
CA VAL A 6 -7.04 -8.55 9.16
C VAL A 6 -7.92 -7.39 8.73
N ALA A 7 -9.08 -7.24 9.37
CA ALA A 7 -9.98 -6.12 9.10
C ALA A 7 -9.32 -4.77 9.39
N ARG A 8 -8.59 -4.67 10.49
CA ARG A 8 -7.86 -3.44 10.83
C ARG A 8 -6.80 -3.10 9.80
N ARG A 9 -6.10 -4.11 9.29
CA ARG A 9 -5.09 -3.89 8.23
C ARG A 9 -5.72 -3.45 6.92
N ILE A 10 -6.79 -4.12 6.49
CA ILE A 10 -7.46 -3.80 5.23
C ILE A 10 -8.04 -2.37 5.24
N CYS A 11 -8.63 -1.96 6.36
CA CYS A 11 -9.33 -0.68 6.49
C CYS A 11 -8.47 0.44 7.09
N SER A 12 -7.18 0.22 7.28
CA SER A 12 -6.28 1.21 7.89
C SER A 12 -5.94 2.35 6.94
N ARG A 13 -5.42 3.43 7.51
CA ARG A 13 -4.95 4.60 6.76
C ARG A 13 -3.44 4.73 6.89
N GLU A 14 -2.83 5.44 5.94
CA GLU A 14 -1.41 5.74 5.99
C GLU A 14 -1.02 6.40 7.33
N GLY A 15 0.18 6.10 7.80
CA GLY A 15 0.70 6.62 9.06
C GLY A 15 0.25 5.87 10.30
N THR A 16 -0.62 4.87 10.17
CA THR A 16 -1.03 4.04 11.30
C THR A 16 -0.23 2.74 11.36
N ALA A 17 -0.18 2.11 12.55
CA ALA A 17 0.58 0.88 12.75
C ALA A 17 0.05 -0.30 11.91
N ASP A 18 -1.25 -0.30 11.59
CA ASP A 18 -1.89 -1.38 10.85
C ASP A 18 -1.76 -1.24 9.33
N TYR A 19 -1.33 -0.08 8.85
CA TYR A 19 -1.18 0.19 7.42
C TYR A 19 -0.02 -0.60 6.84
N GLY A 20 -0.25 -1.29 5.74
CA GLY A 20 0.77 -2.11 5.10
C GLY A 20 0.51 -2.33 3.62
N ALA A 21 1.31 -3.22 3.04
CA ALA A 21 1.27 -3.50 1.62
C ALA A 21 -0.10 -4.01 1.15
N ILE A 22 -0.78 -4.80 1.97
CA ILE A 22 -2.11 -5.33 1.61
C ILE A 22 -3.12 -4.21 1.44
N THR A 23 -3.12 -3.23 2.35
CA THR A 23 -4.02 -2.09 2.29
C THR A 23 -3.76 -1.24 1.05
N ALA A 24 -2.49 -0.87 0.84
CA ALA A 24 -2.09 -0.08 -0.31
C ALA A 24 -2.40 -0.77 -1.63
N SER A 25 -2.24 -2.09 -1.68
CA SER A 25 -2.53 -2.88 -2.90
C SER A 25 -4.02 -2.95 -3.19
N ILE A 26 -4.84 -3.17 -2.17
CA ILE A 26 -6.30 -3.21 -2.34
C ILE A 26 -6.82 -1.84 -2.80
N ASN A 27 -6.28 -0.75 -2.26
CA ASN A 27 -6.72 0.60 -2.58
C ASN A 27 -6.59 0.96 -4.07
N LEU A 28 -5.74 0.26 -4.80
CA LEU A 28 -5.62 0.50 -6.25
C LEU A 28 -6.92 0.17 -7.00
N VAL A 29 -7.63 -0.87 -6.57
CA VAL A 29 -8.78 -1.41 -7.30
C VAL A 29 -10.06 -1.48 -6.48
N ALA A 30 -10.04 -0.99 -5.24
CA ALA A 30 -11.19 -1.12 -4.35
C ALA A 30 -11.18 -0.05 -3.27
N SER A 31 -12.32 0.09 -2.61
CA SER A 31 -12.45 0.79 -1.34
C SER A 31 -12.95 -0.20 -0.30
N SER A 32 -12.53 -0.03 0.95
CA SER A 32 -12.85 -0.96 2.03
C SER A 32 -13.45 -0.24 3.21
N GLU A 33 -14.46 -0.85 3.82
CA GLU A 33 -15.14 -0.30 4.98
C GLU A 33 -15.43 -1.41 5.98
N ARG A 34 -15.13 -1.17 7.25
CA ARG A 34 -15.52 -2.05 8.33
C ARG A 34 -16.98 -1.80 8.66
N ILE A 35 -17.81 -2.82 8.55
CA ILE A 35 -19.25 -2.70 8.75
C ILE A 35 -19.65 -3.12 10.18
N LEU A 36 -19.09 -4.24 10.67
CA LEU A 36 -19.57 -4.88 11.87
C LEU A 36 -18.42 -5.61 12.58
N SER A 37 -18.39 -5.48 13.91
CA SER A 37 -17.54 -6.30 14.77
C SER A 37 -18.32 -7.51 15.25
N VAL A 38 -17.73 -8.69 15.21
CA VAL A 38 -18.35 -9.94 15.65
C VAL A 38 -17.49 -10.54 16.76
N PRO A 39 -17.95 -10.42 18.03
CA PRO A 39 -17.19 -10.98 19.15
C PRO A 39 -17.03 -12.51 19.00
N ARG A 40 -15.89 -13.01 19.47
CA ARG A 40 -15.59 -14.46 19.44
C ARG A 40 -16.66 -15.30 20.15
N THR A 41 -17.35 -14.72 21.13
CA THR A 41 -18.40 -15.39 21.89
C THR A 41 -19.65 -15.72 21.09
N MET A 42 -19.77 -15.14 19.88
CA MET A 42 -20.90 -15.43 18.97
C MET A 42 -20.75 -16.77 18.24
N PHE A 43 -19.64 -17.47 18.42
CA PHE A 43 -19.38 -18.75 17.79
C PHE A 43 -19.26 -19.87 18.83
N PHE A 44 -19.62 -21.09 18.42
CA PHE A 44 -19.44 -22.27 19.24
C PHE A 44 -18.84 -23.39 18.38
N PRO A 45 -17.67 -23.92 18.76
CA PRO A 45 -16.81 -23.43 19.85
C PRO A 45 -16.24 -22.04 19.54
N ALA A 46 -15.99 -21.26 20.59
CA ALA A 46 -15.49 -19.91 20.42
C ALA A 46 -14.04 -19.92 19.87
N PRO A 47 -13.74 -19.14 18.83
CA PRO A 47 -12.36 -18.98 18.37
C PRO A 47 -11.54 -18.14 19.35
N ASN A 48 -10.23 -18.07 19.12
CA ASN A 48 -9.33 -17.32 20.01
C ASN A 48 -9.35 -15.80 19.78
N VAL A 49 -9.91 -15.36 18.66
CA VAL A 49 -9.93 -13.95 18.28
C VAL A 49 -11.32 -13.54 17.80
N ASP A 50 -11.59 -12.24 17.90
CA ASP A 50 -12.81 -11.65 17.37
C ASP A 50 -12.73 -11.58 15.85
N SER A 51 -13.87 -11.41 15.20
CA SER A 51 -14.01 -11.26 13.76
C SER A 51 -14.63 -9.92 13.43
N ALA A 52 -14.57 -9.56 12.16
CA ALA A 52 -15.23 -8.37 11.64
C ALA A 52 -15.75 -8.65 10.22
N VAL A 53 -16.80 -7.94 9.86
CA VAL A 53 -17.33 -7.91 8.51
C VAL A 53 -16.77 -6.68 7.81
N VAL A 54 -16.15 -6.87 6.66
CA VAL A 54 -15.57 -5.81 5.84
C VAL A 54 -16.31 -5.78 4.51
N LYS A 55 -16.75 -4.61 4.10
CA LYS A 55 -17.32 -4.40 2.77
C LYS A 55 -16.22 -3.90 1.85
N ILE A 56 -16.01 -4.61 0.74
CA ILE A 56 -15.04 -4.24 -0.28
C ILE A 56 -15.79 -3.97 -1.57
N ILE A 57 -15.66 -2.75 -2.07
CA ILE A 57 -16.27 -2.34 -3.34
C ILE A 57 -15.15 -2.24 -4.36
N PHE A 58 -15.20 -3.12 -5.37
CA PHE A 58 -14.21 -3.14 -6.42
C PHE A 58 -14.51 -2.10 -7.49
N ASP A 59 -13.47 -1.43 -7.95
CA ASP A 59 -13.49 -0.53 -9.09
C ASP A 59 -12.17 -0.71 -9.83
N ARG A 60 -12.16 -1.58 -10.83
CA ARG A 60 -10.95 -1.90 -11.59
C ARG A 60 -10.44 -0.72 -12.41
N ASP A 61 -11.31 0.24 -12.69
CA ASP A 61 -10.99 1.41 -13.49
C ASP A 61 -10.77 2.66 -12.63
N LYS A 62 -10.58 2.49 -11.33
CA LYS A 62 -10.33 3.59 -10.39
C LYS A 62 -9.13 4.46 -10.82
N TYR A 63 -8.09 3.81 -11.32
CA TYR A 63 -6.89 4.48 -11.85
C TYR A 63 -6.51 3.83 -13.18
N PRO A 64 -7.20 4.16 -14.28
CA PRO A 64 -6.99 3.48 -15.56
C PRO A 64 -5.60 3.68 -16.15
N GLU A 65 -4.93 4.79 -15.79
CA GLU A 65 -3.57 5.12 -16.27
C GLU A 65 -2.47 4.34 -15.56
N VAL A 66 -2.77 3.67 -14.44
CA VAL A 66 -1.79 2.97 -13.63
C VAL A 66 -1.53 1.56 -14.17
N ASP A 67 -0.26 1.21 -14.35
CA ASP A 67 0.16 -0.17 -14.61
C ASP A 67 0.10 -0.93 -13.28
N LYS A 68 -0.79 -1.90 -13.20
CA LYS A 68 -1.06 -2.63 -11.95
C LYS A 68 0.15 -3.42 -11.46
N LYS A 69 0.96 -3.96 -12.37
CA LYS A 69 2.16 -4.70 -11.99
C LYS A 69 3.19 -3.77 -11.38
N ILE A 70 3.43 -2.63 -12.01
CA ILE A 70 4.40 -1.65 -11.50
C ILE A 70 3.92 -1.07 -10.18
N TYR A 71 2.63 -0.81 -10.04
CA TYR A 71 2.06 -0.36 -8.76
C TYR A 71 2.31 -1.38 -7.65
N ARG A 72 2.03 -2.66 -7.89
CA ARG A 72 2.27 -3.71 -6.91
C ARG A 72 3.74 -3.82 -6.54
N ASP A 73 4.62 -3.73 -7.52
CA ASP A 73 6.06 -3.78 -7.28
C ASP A 73 6.54 -2.56 -6.48
N THR A 74 5.97 -1.40 -6.75
CA THR A 74 6.24 -0.16 -5.99
C THR A 74 5.81 -0.31 -4.53
N VAL A 75 4.60 -0.80 -4.30
CA VAL A 75 4.09 -1.02 -2.94
C VAL A 75 4.94 -2.05 -2.21
N ARG A 76 5.23 -3.19 -2.84
CA ARG A 76 6.06 -4.23 -2.23
C ARG A 76 7.43 -3.70 -1.86
N THR A 77 8.04 -2.93 -2.74
CA THR A 77 9.36 -2.32 -2.50
C THR A 77 9.30 -1.36 -1.33
N ALA A 78 8.26 -0.53 -1.24
CA ALA A 78 8.10 0.44 -0.17
C ALA A 78 8.01 -0.21 1.21
N PHE A 79 7.43 -1.42 1.29
CA PHE A 79 7.26 -2.15 2.55
C PHE A 79 8.29 -3.26 2.76
N LEU A 80 9.28 -3.38 1.89
CA LEU A 80 10.26 -4.47 1.92
C LEU A 80 11.06 -4.48 3.22
N SER A 81 11.42 -3.32 3.74
CA SER A 81 12.10 -3.17 5.00
C SER A 81 11.55 -1.97 5.75
N ARG A 82 10.88 -2.20 6.87
CA ARG A 82 10.32 -1.13 7.71
C ARG A 82 11.38 -0.24 8.33
N ARG A 83 12.61 -0.74 8.48
CA ARG A 83 13.72 0.02 9.06
C ARG A 83 14.39 0.95 8.06
N LYS A 84 14.21 0.69 6.77
CA LYS A 84 14.81 1.50 5.72
C LYS A 84 13.86 2.57 5.23
N THR A 85 14.44 3.68 4.78
CA THR A 85 13.69 4.72 4.11
C THR A 85 13.26 4.24 2.72
N LEU A 86 12.26 4.90 2.16
CA LEU A 86 11.81 4.64 0.79
C LEU A 86 12.95 4.83 -0.22
N VAL A 87 13.79 5.83 -0.03
CA VAL A 87 14.97 6.07 -0.88
C VAL A 87 15.84 4.82 -0.97
N ASN A 88 16.17 4.21 0.17
CA ASN A 88 17.03 3.02 0.18
C ASN A 88 16.38 1.83 -0.50
N ASN A 89 15.09 1.63 -0.29
CA ASN A 89 14.36 0.54 -0.94
C ASN A 89 14.29 0.73 -2.46
N LEU A 90 14.07 1.95 -2.92
CA LEU A 90 14.03 2.26 -4.36
C LEU A 90 15.39 2.07 -5.02
N ARG A 91 16.47 2.42 -4.33
CA ARG A 91 17.83 2.22 -4.83
C ARG A 91 18.10 0.77 -5.14
N GLU A 92 17.72 -0.12 -4.24
CA GLU A 92 17.92 -1.57 -4.44
C GLU A 92 17.09 -2.09 -5.62
N TRP A 93 15.83 -1.69 -5.70
CA TRP A 93 14.94 -2.17 -6.73
C TRP A 93 15.31 -1.66 -8.13
N LEU A 94 15.51 -0.35 -8.25
CA LEU A 94 15.73 0.30 -9.54
C LEU A 94 17.19 0.36 -9.95
N LYS A 95 18.11 -0.08 -9.09
CA LYS A 95 19.56 -0.03 -9.33
C LYS A 95 20.04 1.39 -9.64
N ILE A 96 19.63 2.34 -8.82
CA ILE A 96 19.95 3.76 -8.96
C ILE A 96 20.72 4.26 -7.75
N ASP A 97 21.39 5.42 -7.89
CA ASP A 97 22.09 6.05 -6.80
C ASP A 97 21.12 6.85 -5.90
N LYS A 98 21.66 7.33 -4.77
CA LYS A 98 20.87 8.06 -3.77
C LYS A 98 20.26 9.33 -4.36
N GLN A 99 21.03 10.09 -5.11
CA GLN A 99 20.58 11.36 -5.67
C GLN A 99 19.39 11.15 -6.61
N ARG A 100 19.47 10.15 -7.47
CA ARG A 100 18.39 9.85 -8.40
C ARG A 100 17.12 9.40 -7.69
N ALA A 101 17.26 8.59 -6.62
CA ALA A 101 16.12 8.17 -5.81
C ALA A 101 15.47 9.38 -5.10
N GLU A 102 16.27 10.29 -4.56
CA GLU A 102 15.75 11.51 -3.94
C GLU A 102 15.05 12.41 -4.97
N ASP A 103 15.61 12.56 -6.15
CA ASP A 103 15.01 13.34 -7.25
C ASP A 103 13.67 12.73 -7.68
N LEU A 104 13.58 11.42 -7.72
CA LEU A 104 12.35 10.70 -8.04
C LEU A 104 11.25 11.05 -7.03
N LEU A 105 11.56 10.99 -5.74
CA LEU A 105 10.59 11.34 -4.69
C LEU A 105 10.22 12.81 -4.71
N THR A 106 11.18 13.69 -4.93
CA THR A 106 10.92 15.13 -5.04
C THR A 106 9.98 15.44 -6.20
N LYS A 107 10.17 14.76 -7.33
CA LYS A 107 9.29 14.88 -8.49
C LYS A 107 7.86 14.46 -8.17
N CYS A 108 7.68 13.49 -7.28
CA CYS A 108 6.38 13.01 -6.83
C CYS A 108 5.81 13.84 -5.65
N ASN A 109 6.52 14.86 -5.21
CA ASN A 109 6.18 15.65 -4.03
C ASN A 109 6.10 14.80 -2.76
N ILE A 110 7.01 13.84 -2.63
CA ILE A 110 7.15 12.96 -1.47
C ILE A 110 8.42 13.35 -0.73
N ASP A 111 8.36 13.40 0.61
CA ASP A 111 9.52 13.71 1.45
C ASP A 111 10.61 12.64 1.24
N ILE A 112 11.84 13.07 1.04
CA ILE A 112 12.98 12.15 0.84
C ILE A 112 13.28 11.28 2.05
N LEU A 113 12.80 11.65 3.23
CA LEU A 113 12.94 10.86 4.45
C LEU A 113 11.74 9.95 4.70
N ALA A 114 10.75 9.95 3.81
CA ALA A 114 9.54 9.16 3.97
C ALA A 114 9.82 7.65 4.01
N ARG A 115 8.99 6.95 4.76
CA ARG A 115 8.92 5.49 4.76
C ARG A 115 7.62 5.08 4.06
N GLY A 116 7.61 3.85 3.54
CA GLY A 116 6.44 3.35 2.81
C GLY A 116 5.12 3.48 3.56
N GLU A 117 5.16 3.27 4.87
CA GLU A 117 3.97 3.32 5.73
C GLU A 117 3.33 4.71 5.83
N THR A 118 4.03 5.76 5.43
CA THR A 118 3.51 7.13 5.45
C THR A 118 2.90 7.58 4.12
N LEU A 119 3.01 6.77 3.09
CA LEU A 119 2.52 7.11 1.76
C LEU A 119 1.02 6.84 1.63
N SER A 120 0.29 7.84 1.15
CA SER A 120 -1.12 7.72 0.84
C SER A 120 -1.35 6.94 -0.45
N GLU A 121 -2.61 6.63 -0.74
CA GLU A 121 -3.01 6.01 -2.00
C GLU A 121 -2.54 6.86 -3.20
N SER A 122 -2.77 8.18 -3.15
CA SER A 122 -2.36 9.07 -4.24
C SER A 122 -0.84 9.15 -4.38
N ASP A 123 -0.09 9.07 -3.29
CA ASP A 123 1.37 9.04 -3.33
C ASP A 123 1.86 7.79 -4.07
N PHE A 124 1.31 6.63 -3.79
CA PHE A 124 1.67 5.39 -4.48
C PHE A 124 1.29 5.44 -5.96
N VAL A 125 0.13 5.99 -6.29
CA VAL A 125 -0.30 6.16 -7.68
C VAL A 125 0.68 7.05 -8.43
N THR A 126 0.99 8.23 -7.89
CA THR A 126 1.93 9.17 -8.51
C THR A 126 3.31 8.55 -8.68
N LEU A 127 3.81 7.89 -7.63
CA LEU A 127 5.13 7.27 -7.65
C LEU A 127 5.20 6.16 -8.71
N SER A 128 4.18 5.31 -8.80
CA SER A 128 4.15 4.25 -9.79
C SER A 128 4.11 4.78 -11.23
N LEU A 129 3.37 5.87 -11.46
CA LEU A 129 3.31 6.51 -12.78
C LEU A 129 4.66 7.07 -13.19
N VAL A 130 5.36 7.74 -12.28
CA VAL A 130 6.67 8.32 -12.56
C VAL A 130 7.71 7.22 -12.78
N ILE A 131 7.67 6.17 -11.96
CA ILE A 131 8.58 5.02 -12.12
C ILE A 131 8.37 4.36 -13.47
N LYS A 132 7.13 4.14 -13.88
CA LYS A 132 6.84 3.59 -15.20
C LYS A 132 7.40 4.45 -16.31
N ALA A 133 7.17 5.76 -16.24
CA ALA A 133 7.63 6.68 -17.27
C ALA A 133 9.16 6.72 -17.39
N GLU A 134 9.88 6.66 -16.28
CA GLU A 134 11.34 6.80 -16.28
C GLU A 134 12.10 5.50 -16.43
N PHE A 135 11.55 4.37 -15.98
CA PHE A 135 12.30 3.11 -15.92
C PHE A 135 11.69 1.98 -16.74
N PHE A 136 10.40 2.02 -17.04
CA PHE A 136 9.70 0.92 -17.70
C PHE A 136 8.96 1.35 -18.96
N SER A 137 9.05 2.60 -19.35
CA SER A 137 8.39 3.12 -20.56
C SER A 137 9.25 2.88 -21.78
N LYS A 138 9.49 1.61 -22.10
CA LYS A 138 10.19 1.25 -23.33
C LYS A 138 9.18 0.99 -24.44
N ILE A 139 9.46 1.53 -25.55
CA ILE A 139 8.70 1.32 -26.76
C ILE A 139 9.18 0.05 -27.45
#